data_7d1b681fa107199bff7a7124280d14c6
#
_entry.id   7d1b681fa107199bff7a7124280d14c6
#
_cell.length_a   1.000
_cell.length_b   1.000
_cell.length_c   1.000
_cell.angle_alpha   90.00
_cell.angle_beta   90.00
_cell.angle_gamma   90.00
#
_symmetry.space_group_name_H-M   'P 1'
#
loop_
_entity.id
_entity.type
_entity.pdbx_description
1 polymer ?
#
loop_
_entity_poly.entity_id
_entity_poly.type
_entity_poly.pdbx_seq_one_letter_code
_entity_poly.pdbx_strand_id
1 'polypeptide(L)'
;MNNARFNLFIIITFMVLFSACSKPIFKSKWLKEEAPANFIARFETTKGIFDVEITREWSPLAADRFYQTVKHRYYNNTVFYRVVPSFVAQWGNNDTSVLNLWGPFKLTDEPVIQSNGRGYLSYARSGKETRGSTLFINLKDNPRLDTVIANGVKGYPPFGKVIRGMDVVDSLYSGYAGTTMGKLDTLKKFPELFFKQFPKLDKVIEAKIVRRT
;
A
#
# COMPACT_ATOMS: atom_id res chain seq x y z
N MET A 1 -56.45 34.73 44.83
CA MET A 1 -56.43 33.29 44.43
C MET A 1 -55.70 33.22 43.10
N ASN A 2 -54.42 32.92 43.15
CA ASN A 2 -53.52 32.93 41.96
C ASN A 2 -53.33 31.51 41.44
N ASN A 3 -53.78 31.26 40.22
CA ASN A 3 -53.53 30.01 39.52
C ASN A 3 -52.23 30.13 38.73
N ALA A 4 -51.15 29.56 39.23
CA ALA A 4 -49.91 29.41 38.51
C ALA A 4 -50.04 28.20 37.54
N ARG A 5 -50.05 28.47 36.25
CA ARG A 5 -49.99 27.44 35.21
C ARG A 5 -48.54 27.02 35.03
N PHE A 6 -48.26 25.81 35.40
CA PHE A 6 -46.94 25.17 35.21
C PHE A 6 -46.84 24.70 33.75
N ASN A 7 -46.11 25.42 32.90
CA ASN A 7 -45.79 25.01 31.54
C ASN A 7 -44.59 24.06 31.59
N LEU A 8 -44.87 22.76 31.41
CA LEU A 8 -43.83 21.75 31.29
C LEU A 8 -43.31 21.74 29.83
N PHE A 9 -42.16 22.35 29.60
CA PHE A 9 -41.43 22.27 28.33
C PHE A 9 -40.75 20.90 28.25
N ILE A 10 -41.33 20.00 27.44
CA ILE A 10 -40.68 18.74 27.07
C ILE A 10 -39.64 19.06 26.00
N ILE A 11 -38.38 19.13 26.38
CA ILE A 11 -37.25 19.23 25.47
C ILE A 11 -36.99 17.81 24.93
N ILE A 12 -37.51 17.51 23.73
CA ILE A 12 -37.18 16.30 23.00
C ILE A 12 -35.81 16.53 22.40
N THR A 13 -34.77 16.05 23.09
CA THR A 13 -33.40 15.98 22.52
C THR A 13 -33.36 14.89 21.45
N PHE A 14 -33.43 15.31 20.19
CA PHE A 14 -33.26 14.42 19.04
C PHE A 14 -31.78 13.99 18.98
N MET A 15 -31.48 12.87 19.60
CA MET A 15 -30.13 12.26 19.57
C MET A 15 -29.96 11.64 18.18
N VAL A 16 -29.37 12.42 17.25
CA VAL A 16 -28.98 11.91 15.94
C VAL A 16 -27.82 10.95 16.17
N LEU A 17 -28.11 9.65 16.21
CA LEU A 17 -27.10 8.61 16.18
C LEU A 17 -26.45 8.63 14.78
N PHE A 18 -25.34 9.36 14.65
CA PHE A 18 -24.43 9.18 13.54
C PHE A 18 -23.85 7.77 13.65
N SER A 19 -24.53 6.81 13.07
CA SER A 19 -23.93 5.49 12.81
C SER A 19 -22.79 5.72 11.84
N ALA A 20 -21.59 5.92 12.37
CA ALA A 20 -20.38 5.93 11.59
C ALA A 20 -20.21 4.52 11.00
N CYS A 21 -20.76 4.32 9.78
CA CYS A 21 -20.62 3.09 9.03
C CYS A 21 -19.12 2.95 8.68
N SER A 22 -18.34 2.42 9.61
CA SER A 22 -16.92 2.15 9.37
C SER A 22 -16.82 1.12 8.25
N LYS A 23 -16.23 1.53 7.12
CA LYS A 23 -16.02 0.60 6.01
C LYS A 23 -15.18 -0.57 6.51
N PRO A 24 -15.53 -1.82 6.17
CA PRO A 24 -14.76 -2.96 6.63
C PRO A 24 -13.34 -2.88 6.11
N ILE A 25 -12.37 -3.21 6.96
CA ILE A 25 -10.92 -3.17 6.65
C ILE A 25 -10.52 -4.39 5.82
N PHE A 26 -11.28 -5.51 5.92
CA PHE A 26 -11.02 -6.75 5.22
C PHE A 26 -12.29 -7.63 5.12
N LYS A 27 -12.41 -8.35 4.01
CA LYS A 27 -13.38 -9.44 3.82
C LYS A 27 -12.70 -10.57 3.04
N SER A 28 -12.76 -11.81 3.50
CA SER A 28 -12.10 -12.95 2.86
C SER A 28 -12.52 -13.17 1.39
N LYS A 29 -13.76 -12.80 1.03
CA LYS A 29 -14.22 -12.85 -0.36
C LYS A 29 -13.42 -11.95 -1.32
N TRP A 30 -12.77 -10.91 -0.82
CA TRP A 30 -11.93 -10.02 -1.64
C TRP A 30 -10.70 -10.70 -2.19
N LEU A 31 -10.21 -11.74 -1.52
CA LEU A 31 -9.08 -12.55 -1.97
C LEU A 31 -9.37 -13.37 -3.24
N LYS A 32 -10.64 -13.48 -3.64
CA LYS A 32 -11.09 -14.17 -4.85
C LYS A 32 -11.31 -13.20 -6.02
N GLU A 33 -11.14 -11.91 -5.80
CA GLU A 33 -11.28 -10.92 -6.87
C GLU A 33 -10.06 -10.99 -7.78
N GLU A 34 -10.30 -11.16 -9.07
CA GLU A 34 -9.27 -11.15 -10.10
C GLU A 34 -9.12 -9.76 -10.70
N ALA A 35 -7.90 -9.41 -11.07
CA ALA A 35 -7.62 -8.18 -11.77
C ALA A 35 -8.04 -8.28 -13.24
N PRO A 36 -8.42 -7.16 -13.90
CA PRO A 36 -8.47 -7.08 -15.36
C PRO A 36 -7.10 -7.41 -15.99
N ALA A 37 -7.08 -7.74 -17.28
CA ALA A 37 -5.84 -8.01 -18.01
C ALA A 37 -4.84 -6.85 -17.89
N ASN A 38 -5.36 -5.62 -18.00
CA ASN A 38 -4.61 -4.40 -17.73
C ASN A 38 -5.47 -3.44 -16.90
N PHE A 39 -4.83 -2.65 -16.04
CA PHE A 39 -5.48 -1.56 -15.33
C PHE A 39 -4.47 -0.52 -14.85
N ILE A 40 -4.97 0.68 -14.55
CA ILE A 40 -4.16 1.76 -14.01
C ILE A 40 -4.58 2.02 -12.57
N ALA A 41 -3.60 1.99 -11.67
CA ALA A 41 -3.72 2.43 -10.30
C ALA A 41 -3.05 3.80 -10.12
N ARG A 42 -3.77 4.74 -9.51
CA ARG A 42 -3.27 6.06 -9.15
C ARG A 42 -2.92 6.11 -7.69
N PHE A 43 -1.74 6.64 -7.41
CA PHE A 43 -1.27 6.94 -6.06
C PHE A 43 -1.17 8.46 -5.91
N GLU A 44 -1.95 9.00 -4.99
CA GLU A 44 -1.80 10.35 -4.48
C GLU A 44 -0.90 10.31 -3.25
N THR A 45 0.18 11.09 -3.27
CA THR A 45 1.19 11.08 -2.21
C THR A 45 1.45 12.49 -1.68
N THR A 46 2.22 12.60 -0.61
CA THR A 46 2.69 13.89 -0.07
C THR A 46 3.59 14.66 -1.04
N LYS A 47 4.10 14.02 -2.11
CA LYS A 47 4.95 14.62 -3.17
C LYS A 47 4.21 14.89 -4.48
N GLY A 48 2.98 14.41 -4.62
CA GLY A 48 2.21 14.52 -5.85
C GLY A 48 1.62 13.18 -6.29
N ILE A 49 1.24 13.10 -7.54
CA ILE A 49 0.51 11.94 -8.09
C ILE A 49 1.40 11.17 -9.05
N PHE A 50 1.39 9.84 -8.93
CA PHE A 50 1.91 8.95 -9.96
C PHE A 50 0.89 7.87 -10.33
N ASP A 51 0.93 7.41 -11.58
CA ASP A 51 0.08 6.34 -12.11
C ASP A 51 0.94 5.13 -12.47
N VAL A 52 0.46 3.94 -12.08
CA VAL A 52 1.09 2.66 -12.38
C VAL A 52 0.15 1.86 -13.27
N GLU A 53 0.62 1.48 -14.44
CA GLU A 53 -0.06 0.49 -15.29
C GLU A 53 0.35 -0.91 -14.87
N ILE A 54 -0.65 -1.77 -14.69
CA ILE A 54 -0.48 -3.17 -14.31
C ILE A 54 -0.81 -4.04 -15.52
N THR A 55 0.07 -4.98 -15.80
CA THR A 55 -0.10 -6.03 -16.81
C THR A 55 -0.18 -7.38 -16.10
N ARG A 56 -1.39 -7.92 -15.99
CA ARG A 56 -1.66 -9.13 -15.21
C ARG A 56 -0.84 -10.33 -15.69
N GLU A 57 -0.63 -10.43 -16.99
CA GLU A 57 0.14 -11.51 -17.63
C GLU A 57 1.57 -11.63 -17.07
N TRP A 58 2.19 -10.53 -16.64
CA TRP A 58 3.57 -10.57 -16.16
C TRP A 58 3.74 -11.29 -14.81
N SER A 59 2.74 -11.23 -13.94
CA SER A 59 2.72 -11.93 -12.65
C SER A 59 1.27 -11.92 -12.14
N PRO A 60 0.43 -12.89 -12.54
CA PRO A 60 -1.02 -12.88 -12.30
C PRO A 60 -1.40 -12.79 -10.83
N LEU A 61 -0.77 -13.57 -9.95
CA LEU A 61 -1.07 -13.54 -8.52
C LEU A 61 -0.69 -12.21 -7.88
N ALA A 62 0.43 -11.62 -8.33
CA ALA A 62 0.85 -10.30 -7.86
C ALA A 62 -0.15 -9.21 -8.32
N ALA A 63 -0.58 -9.24 -9.57
CA ALA A 63 -1.55 -8.29 -10.12
C ALA A 63 -2.92 -8.39 -9.41
N ASP A 64 -3.42 -9.62 -9.18
CA ASP A 64 -4.68 -9.85 -8.47
C ASP A 64 -4.61 -9.32 -7.03
N ARG A 65 -3.55 -9.63 -6.28
CA ARG A 65 -3.36 -9.09 -4.92
C ARG A 65 -3.25 -7.57 -4.91
N PHE A 66 -2.54 -6.99 -5.86
CA PHE A 66 -2.41 -5.54 -5.96
C PHE A 66 -3.75 -4.89 -6.26
N TYR A 67 -4.53 -5.45 -7.20
CA TYR A 67 -5.89 -4.99 -7.49
C TYR A 67 -6.77 -5.01 -6.24
N GLN A 68 -6.79 -6.13 -5.50
CA GLN A 68 -7.54 -6.29 -4.25
C GLN A 68 -7.14 -5.23 -3.22
N THR A 69 -5.84 -5.08 -2.98
CA THR A 69 -5.32 -4.16 -1.95
C THR A 69 -5.55 -2.69 -2.29
N VAL A 70 -5.40 -2.28 -3.56
CA VAL A 70 -5.72 -0.92 -4.01
C VAL A 70 -7.23 -0.66 -3.94
N LYS A 71 -8.06 -1.56 -4.49
CA LYS A 71 -9.52 -1.44 -4.51
C LYS A 71 -10.10 -1.33 -3.10
N HIS A 72 -9.51 -2.04 -2.14
CA HIS A 72 -9.95 -2.06 -0.74
C HIS A 72 -9.10 -1.16 0.17
N ARG A 73 -8.39 -0.17 -0.40
CA ARG A 73 -7.73 0.93 0.30
C ARG A 73 -6.63 0.51 1.27
N TYR A 74 -6.03 -0.66 1.07
CA TYR A 74 -4.94 -1.15 1.92
C TYR A 74 -3.76 -0.17 1.98
N TYR A 75 -3.42 0.46 0.83
CA TYR A 75 -2.26 1.35 0.74
C TYR A 75 -2.51 2.78 1.22
N ASN A 76 -3.76 3.15 1.55
CA ASN A 76 -4.04 4.48 2.07
C ASN A 76 -3.31 4.68 3.41
N ASN A 77 -2.69 5.86 3.57
CA ASN A 77 -1.87 6.25 4.72
C ASN A 77 -0.60 5.41 4.96
N THR A 78 -0.21 4.52 4.05
CA THR A 78 1.07 3.82 4.14
C THR A 78 2.25 4.74 3.82
N VAL A 79 3.43 4.43 4.38
CA VAL A 79 4.63 5.27 4.22
C VAL A 79 5.64 4.62 3.30
N PHE A 80 6.38 5.46 2.56
CA PHE A 80 7.59 5.05 1.87
C PHE A 80 8.73 4.96 2.89
N TYR A 81 8.75 3.84 3.61
CA TYR A 81 9.68 3.67 4.73
C TYR A 81 11.13 3.46 4.31
N ARG A 82 11.39 3.11 3.03
CA ARG A 82 12.72 2.92 2.47
C ARG A 82 12.79 3.51 1.09
N VAL A 83 13.59 4.55 0.92
CA VAL A 83 13.91 5.14 -0.40
C VAL A 83 15.43 5.19 -0.52
N VAL A 84 15.98 4.34 -1.38
CA VAL A 84 17.42 4.27 -1.65
C VAL A 84 17.67 4.80 -3.05
N PRO A 85 18.29 5.98 -3.20
CA PRO A 85 18.59 6.55 -4.50
C PRO A 85 19.34 5.57 -5.41
N SER A 86 19.01 5.56 -6.67
CA SER A 86 19.57 4.61 -7.65
C SER A 86 19.39 3.14 -7.29
N PHE A 87 18.32 2.82 -6.53
CA PHE A 87 17.93 1.45 -6.25
C PHE A 87 16.40 1.32 -6.24
N VAL A 88 15.73 1.48 -5.09
CA VAL A 88 14.29 1.30 -4.96
C VAL A 88 13.63 2.28 -4.01
N ALA A 89 12.33 2.57 -4.23
CA ALA A 89 11.40 3.15 -3.27
C ALA A 89 10.43 2.06 -2.80
N GLN A 90 10.35 1.80 -1.48
CA GLN A 90 9.64 0.66 -0.90
C GLN A 90 8.61 1.12 0.14
N TRP A 91 7.38 0.55 0.05
CA TRP A 91 6.27 0.85 0.95
C TRP A 91 5.32 -0.34 1.11
N GLY A 92 4.18 -0.15 1.78
CA GLY A 92 3.13 -1.16 1.90
C GLY A 92 3.06 -1.85 3.26
N ASN A 93 3.87 -1.41 4.24
CA ASN A 93 3.61 -1.76 5.64
C ASN A 93 2.49 -0.88 6.18
N ASN A 94 1.60 -1.49 6.93
CA ASN A 94 0.46 -0.86 7.57
C ASN A 94 0.53 -1.09 9.09
N ASP A 95 -0.43 -0.56 9.84
CA ASP A 95 -0.55 -0.87 11.26
C ASP A 95 -0.87 -2.36 11.51
N THR A 96 -0.71 -2.78 12.76
CA THR A 96 -0.89 -4.19 13.14
C THR A 96 -2.30 -4.70 12.87
N SER A 97 -3.34 -3.87 13.00
CA SER A 97 -4.73 -4.28 12.78
C SER A 97 -4.98 -4.69 11.33
N VAL A 98 -4.51 -3.88 10.38
CA VAL A 98 -4.62 -4.16 8.94
C VAL A 98 -3.69 -5.30 8.53
N LEU A 99 -2.45 -5.33 9.06
CA LEU A 99 -1.48 -6.38 8.75
C LEU A 99 -1.95 -7.76 9.21
N ASN A 100 -2.60 -7.87 10.37
CA ASN A 100 -3.11 -9.15 10.87
C ASN A 100 -4.24 -9.71 10.00
N LEU A 101 -4.99 -8.86 9.31
CA LEU A 101 -6.08 -9.26 8.43
C LEU A 101 -5.61 -9.71 7.05
N TRP A 102 -4.64 -9.01 6.44
CA TRP A 102 -4.13 -9.30 5.10
C TRP A 102 -2.87 -10.17 5.12
N GLY A 103 -2.06 -10.05 6.17
CA GLY A 103 -0.75 -10.66 6.29
C GLY A 103 -0.70 -12.19 6.21
N PRO A 104 -1.68 -12.96 6.73
CA PRO A 104 -1.71 -14.41 6.60
C PRO A 104 -1.78 -14.93 5.16
N PHE A 105 -2.34 -14.13 4.24
CA PHE A 105 -2.59 -14.53 2.86
C PHE A 105 -1.40 -14.16 1.96
N LYS A 106 -0.33 -14.94 2.03
CA LYS A 106 0.86 -14.77 1.19
C LYS A 106 0.61 -15.31 -0.22
N LEU A 107 1.42 -14.83 -1.17
CA LEU A 107 1.37 -15.27 -2.56
C LEU A 107 2.45 -16.32 -2.81
N THR A 108 2.09 -17.36 -3.53
CA THR A 108 3.03 -18.30 -4.15
C THR A 108 3.99 -17.54 -5.07
N ASP A 109 5.24 -17.96 -5.11
CA ASP A 109 6.24 -17.31 -5.95
C ASP A 109 5.95 -17.58 -7.45
N GLU A 110 6.18 -16.57 -8.26
CA GLU A 110 6.00 -16.59 -9.72
C GLU A 110 7.35 -16.35 -10.40
N PRO A 111 7.54 -16.82 -11.64
CA PRO A 111 8.76 -16.59 -12.39
C PRO A 111 8.91 -15.12 -12.79
N VAL A 112 10.14 -14.68 -12.95
CA VAL A 112 10.44 -13.38 -13.55
C VAL A 112 10.38 -13.51 -15.07
N ILE A 113 9.37 -12.94 -15.69
CA ILE A 113 9.22 -12.89 -17.16
C ILE A 113 9.45 -11.49 -17.71
N GLN A 114 9.40 -10.47 -16.87
CA GLN A 114 9.67 -9.06 -17.19
C GLN A 114 10.86 -8.57 -16.38
N SER A 115 11.78 -7.82 -17.00
CA SER A 115 12.96 -7.29 -16.29
C SER A 115 12.60 -6.15 -15.33
N ASN A 116 13.37 -6.04 -14.26
CA ASN A 116 13.28 -4.97 -13.24
C ASN A 116 13.91 -3.65 -13.73
N GLY A 117 13.38 -3.09 -14.82
CA GLY A 117 13.77 -1.77 -15.33
C GLY A 117 13.30 -0.62 -14.43
N ARG A 118 13.82 0.58 -14.70
CA ARG A 118 13.39 1.81 -14.02
C ARG A 118 11.87 2.02 -14.13
N GLY A 119 11.23 2.33 -13.02
CA GLY A 119 9.79 2.52 -12.89
C GLY A 119 9.00 1.23 -12.75
N TYR A 120 9.62 0.05 -12.90
CA TYR A 120 8.89 -1.22 -12.72
C TYR A 120 8.59 -1.49 -11.26
N LEU A 121 7.40 -2.07 -11.02
CA LEU A 121 6.81 -2.37 -9.71
C LEU A 121 6.85 -3.88 -9.45
N SER A 122 7.34 -4.25 -8.27
CA SER A 122 7.40 -5.64 -7.81
C SER A 122 7.04 -5.76 -6.34
N TYR A 123 6.68 -6.97 -5.90
CA TYR A 123 6.55 -7.28 -4.47
C TYR A 123 7.91 -7.58 -3.85
N ALA A 124 8.16 -6.98 -2.69
CA ALA A 124 9.25 -7.43 -1.82
C ALA A 124 8.87 -8.72 -1.10
N ARG A 125 9.88 -9.53 -0.75
CA ARG A 125 9.74 -10.74 0.04
C ARG A 125 10.94 -10.96 0.96
N SER A 126 10.75 -11.73 2.00
CA SER A 126 11.82 -12.15 2.94
C SER A 126 12.26 -13.60 2.72
N GLY A 127 11.57 -14.37 1.89
CA GLY A 127 11.87 -15.77 1.57
C GLY A 127 10.83 -16.36 0.62
N LYS A 128 10.82 -17.68 0.51
CA LYS A 128 9.87 -18.42 -0.31
C LYS A 128 8.44 -18.16 0.16
N GLU A 129 7.54 -17.85 -0.79
CA GLU A 129 6.10 -17.65 -0.57
C GLU A 129 5.77 -16.63 0.52
N THR A 130 6.59 -15.56 0.63
CA THR A 130 6.37 -14.49 1.62
C THR A 130 5.93 -13.15 1.02
N ARG A 131 5.68 -13.09 -0.29
CA ARG A 131 5.09 -11.91 -0.93
C ARG A 131 3.69 -11.66 -0.34
N GLY A 132 3.40 -10.43 0.05
CA GLY A 132 2.10 -10.12 0.70
C GLY A 132 1.55 -8.77 0.29
N SER A 133 2.11 -7.71 0.85
CA SER A 133 1.63 -6.33 0.65
C SER A 133 2.74 -5.32 0.43
N THR A 134 3.98 -5.69 0.71
CA THR A 134 5.14 -4.79 0.57
C THR A 134 5.56 -4.69 -0.89
N LEU A 135 5.60 -3.47 -1.39
CA LEU A 135 5.91 -3.13 -2.78
C LEU A 135 7.21 -2.36 -2.88
N PHE A 136 7.85 -2.42 -4.05
CA PHE A 136 8.90 -1.47 -4.41
C PHE A 136 8.79 -1.06 -5.88
N ILE A 137 9.19 0.20 -6.16
CA ILE A 137 9.42 0.73 -7.51
C ILE A 137 10.93 0.84 -7.71
N ASN A 138 11.41 0.37 -8.86
CA ASN A 138 12.80 0.50 -9.26
C ASN A 138 13.11 1.96 -9.65
N LEU A 139 14.10 2.60 -8.98
CA LEU A 139 14.53 3.97 -9.28
C LEU A 139 15.60 4.03 -10.38
N LYS A 140 16.13 2.88 -10.78
CA LYS A 140 16.96 2.66 -11.98
C LYS A 140 16.71 1.26 -12.53
N ASP A 141 17.39 0.92 -13.61
CA ASP A 141 17.45 -0.46 -14.09
C ASP A 141 18.19 -1.35 -13.11
N ASN A 142 17.55 -2.40 -12.62
CA ASN A 142 18.06 -3.33 -11.62
C ASN A 142 18.02 -4.78 -12.14
N PRO A 143 18.70 -5.14 -13.25
CA PRO A 143 18.63 -6.48 -13.85
C PRO A 143 19.09 -7.59 -12.90
N ARG A 144 19.92 -7.26 -11.91
CA ARG A 144 20.26 -8.19 -10.84
C ARG A 144 19.04 -8.74 -10.10
N LEU A 145 17.98 -7.95 -9.97
CA LEU A 145 16.73 -8.40 -9.31
C LEU A 145 15.95 -9.44 -10.12
N ASP A 146 16.31 -9.68 -11.38
CA ASP A 146 15.69 -10.70 -12.21
C ASP A 146 16.22 -12.11 -11.88
N THR A 147 17.46 -12.19 -11.43
CA THR A 147 18.19 -13.46 -11.32
C THR A 147 18.74 -13.76 -9.94
N VAL A 148 18.81 -12.77 -9.03
CA VAL A 148 19.35 -12.97 -7.68
C VAL A 148 18.54 -14.03 -6.93
N ILE A 149 19.27 -14.98 -6.31
CA ILE A 149 18.68 -15.95 -5.41
C ILE A 149 18.74 -15.39 -4.00
N ALA A 150 17.57 -15.11 -3.43
CA ALA A 150 17.43 -14.61 -2.06
C ALA A 150 16.54 -15.55 -1.26
N ASN A 151 17.11 -16.16 -0.20
CA ASN A 151 16.41 -17.11 0.67
C ASN A 151 15.68 -18.22 -0.11
N GLY A 152 16.39 -18.84 -1.07
CA GLY A 152 15.92 -19.98 -1.86
C GLY A 152 14.98 -19.64 -3.03
N VAL A 153 14.73 -18.36 -3.32
CA VAL A 153 13.85 -17.93 -4.42
C VAL A 153 14.60 -17.03 -5.40
N LYS A 154 14.45 -17.31 -6.70
CA LYS A 154 15.06 -16.55 -7.77
C LYS A 154 14.21 -15.36 -8.18
N GLY A 155 14.83 -14.18 -8.25
CA GLY A 155 14.30 -12.95 -8.83
C GLY A 155 13.11 -12.32 -8.08
N TYR A 156 12.69 -11.17 -8.53
CA TYR A 156 11.54 -10.40 -8.03
C TYR A 156 10.66 -10.05 -9.24
N PRO A 157 9.59 -10.81 -9.54
CA PRO A 157 8.81 -10.62 -10.77
C PRO A 157 8.07 -9.27 -10.77
N PRO A 158 8.34 -8.38 -11.74
CA PRO A 158 7.53 -7.20 -11.96
C PRO A 158 6.14 -7.55 -12.47
N PHE A 159 5.14 -6.73 -12.10
CA PHE A 159 3.76 -6.88 -12.57
C PHE A 159 3.14 -5.56 -13.05
N GLY A 160 3.90 -4.46 -12.99
CA GLY A 160 3.46 -3.15 -13.46
C GLY A 160 4.60 -2.18 -13.65
N LYS A 161 4.27 -0.99 -14.17
CA LYS A 161 5.23 0.07 -14.46
C LYS A 161 4.61 1.44 -14.21
N VAL A 162 5.37 2.37 -13.66
CA VAL A 162 4.99 3.78 -13.56
C VAL A 162 4.94 4.37 -14.98
N ILE A 163 3.77 4.85 -15.38
CA ILE A 163 3.53 5.46 -16.70
C ILE A 163 3.41 6.98 -16.63
N ARG A 164 3.23 7.54 -15.42
CA ARG A 164 3.15 8.97 -15.17
C ARG A 164 3.65 9.30 -13.78
N GLY A 165 4.35 10.43 -13.60
CA GLY A 165 4.80 10.91 -12.29
C GLY A 165 6.02 10.17 -11.75
N MET A 166 6.92 9.69 -12.62
CA MET A 166 8.19 9.10 -12.18
C MET A 166 9.09 10.13 -11.48
N ASP A 167 8.97 11.40 -11.83
CA ASP A 167 9.59 12.54 -11.15
C ASP A 167 9.08 12.70 -9.70
N VAL A 168 7.79 12.45 -9.46
CA VAL A 168 7.21 12.39 -8.10
C VAL A 168 7.85 11.26 -7.30
N VAL A 169 8.00 10.07 -7.90
CA VAL A 169 8.65 8.92 -7.24
C VAL A 169 10.12 9.22 -6.91
N ASP A 170 10.83 9.91 -7.81
CA ASP A 170 12.23 10.32 -7.58
C ASP A 170 12.37 11.38 -6.47
N SER A 171 11.34 12.20 -6.27
CA SER A 171 11.32 13.26 -5.24
C SER A 171 11.02 12.76 -3.82
N LEU A 172 10.68 11.47 -3.66
CA LEU A 172 10.43 10.88 -2.35
C LEU A 172 11.64 11.02 -1.43
N TYR A 173 11.39 11.36 -0.17
CA TYR A 173 12.45 11.61 0.79
C TYR A 173 13.35 10.39 1.02
N SER A 174 14.61 10.51 0.66
CA SER A 174 15.60 9.44 0.69
C SER A 174 16.65 9.57 1.82
N GLY A 175 16.58 10.63 2.64
CA GLY A 175 17.59 10.92 3.65
C GLY A 175 17.71 9.87 4.76
N TYR A 176 16.73 9.01 4.93
CA TYR A 176 16.81 7.87 5.85
C TYR A 176 17.29 6.57 5.16
N ALA A 177 17.30 6.52 3.84
CA ALA A 177 17.69 5.36 3.04
C ALA A 177 17.09 4.04 3.57
N GLY A 178 17.92 3.12 4.06
CA GLY A 178 17.52 1.84 4.64
C GLY A 178 17.47 1.80 6.17
N THR A 179 17.79 2.89 6.89
CA THR A 179 17.87 2.88 8.37
C THR A 179 16.55 2.58 9.06
N THR A 180 15.44 2.90 8.41
CA THR A 180 14.08 2.60 8.91
C THR A 180 13.77 1.10 8.95
N MET A 181 14.48 0.26 8.18
CA MET A 181 14.22 -1.18 8.08
C MET A 181 14.30 -1.90 9.44
N GLY A 182 15.27 -1.52 10.28
CA GLY A 182 15.42 -2.07 11.64
C GLY A 182 14.33 -1.59 12.62
N LYS A 183 13.41 -0.71 12.21
CA LYS A 183 12.36 -0.13 13.04
C LYS A 183 10.93 -0.42 12.54
N LEU A 184 10.77 -1.37 11.61
CA LEU A 184 9.47 -1.70 11.04
C LEU A 184 8.52 -2.30 12.08
N ASP A 185 9.01 -2.96 13.12
CA ASP A 185 8.16 -3.42 14.22
C ASP A 185 7.63 -2.26 15.07
N THR A 186 8.40 -1.16 15.20
CA THR A 186 7.92 0.07 15.81
C THR A 186 6.83 0.71 14.95
N LEU A 187 6.99 0.75 13.62
CA LEU A 187 5.94 1.23 12.71
C LEU A 187 4.63 0.46 12.88
N LYS A 188 4.70 -0.87 13.01
CA LYS A 188 3.52 -1.73 13.16
C LYS A 188 2.81 -1.56 14.50
N LYS A 189 3.56 -1.51 15.60
CA LYS A 189 3.03 -1.55 16.97
C LYS A 189 2.81 -0.18 17.58
N PHE A 190 3.66 0.79 17.23
CA PHE A 190 3.73 2.13 17.82
C PHE A 190 4.01 3.18 16.73
N PRO A 191 3.08 3.36 15.76
CA PRO A 191 3.33 4.21 14.59
C PRO A 191 3.70 5.65 14.97
N GLU A 192 3.13 6.20 16.05
CA GLU A 192 3.44 7.56 16.51
C GLU A 192 4.92 7.71 16.92
N LEU A 193 5.49 6.70 17.59
CA LEU A 193 6.90 6.70 17.96
C LEU A 193 7.80 6.59 16.72
N PHE A 194 7.39 5.79 15.74
CA PHE A 194 8.09 5.66 14.47
C PHE A 194 8.10 7.00 13.71
N PHE A 195 6.96 7.67 13.58
CA PHE A 195 6.88 8.97 12.89
C PHE A 195 7.58 10.09 13.66
N LYS A 196 7.66 10.04 14.98
CA LYS A 196 8.47 10.97 15.76
C LYS A 196 9.96 10.80 15.45
N GLN A 197 10.42 9.57 15.25
CA GLN A 197 11.81 9.27 14.89
C GLN A 197 12.12 9.58 13.42
N PHE A 198 11.13 9.41 12.51
CA PHE A 198 11.27 9.58 11.07
C PHE A 198 10.24 10.56 10.49
N PRO A 199 10.24 11.85 10.91
CA PRO A 199 9.19 12.81 10.58
C PRO A 199 9.13 13.24 9.11
N LYS A 200 10.19 12.99 8.32
CA LYS A 200 10.27 13.42 6.92
C LYS A 200 9.82 12.36 5.90
N LEU A 201 9.34 11.20 6.36
CA LEU A 201 8.89 10.15 5.46
C LEU A 201 7.64 10.59 4.68
N ASP A 202 7.67 10.37 3.37
CA ASP A 202 6.53 10.59 2.50
C ASP A 202 5.49 9.46 2.65
N LYS A 203 4.22 9.80 2.36
CA LYS A 203 3.07 8.91 2.54
C LYS A 203 2.25 8.80 1.26
N VAL A 204 1.62 7.66 1.08
CA VAL A 204 0.47 7.50 0.21
C VAL A 204 -0.74 8.08 0.94
N ILE A 205 -1.38 9.09 0.36
CA ILE A 205 -2.63 9.68 0.87
C ILE A 205 -3.80 8.79 0.45
N GLU A 206 -3.88 8.50 -0.85
CA GLU A 206 -4.88 7.61 -1.43
C GLU A 206 -4.29 6.78 -2.56
N ALA A 207 -4.74 5.51 -2.66
CA ALA A 207 -4.51 4.67 -3.81
C ALA A 207 -5.86 4.18 -4.36
N LYS A 208 -6.07 4.31 -5.69
CA LYS A 208 -7.33 3.92 -6.34
C LYS A 208 -7.14 3.42 -7.77
N ILE A 209 -8.05 2.55 -8.22
CA ILE A 209 -8.13 2.12 -9.62
C ILE A 209 -8.80 3.23 -10.42
N VAL A 210 -8.13 3.73 -11.47
CA VAL A 210 -8.64 4.83 -12.31
C VAL A 210 -9.01 4.39 -13.73
N ARG A 211 -8.48 3.26 -14.22
CA ARG A 211 -8.80 2.70 -15.54
C ARG A 211 -8.71 1.17 -15.50
N ARG A 212 -9.59 0.50 -16.25
CA ARG A 212 -9.59 -0.94 -16.51
C ARG A 212 -9.70 -1.16 -18.01
N THR A 213 -8.88 -2.05 -18.57
CA THR A 213 -8.89 -2.44 -19.99
C THR A 213 -8.68 -3.93 -20.12
#